data_f4851555444ef806fc22bc794fbfe40b
#
_entry.id   f4851555444ef806fc22bc794fbfe40b
#
_cell.length_a   1.000
_cell.length_b   1.000
_cell.length_c   1.000
_cell.angle_alpha   90.00
_cell.angle_beta   90.00
_cell.angle_gamma   90.00
#
_symmetry.space_group_name_H-M   'P 1'
#
loop_
_entity.id
_entity.type
_entity.pdbx_description
1 polymer ?
#
loop_
_entity_poly.entity_id
_entity_poly.type
_entity_poly.pdbx_seq_one_letter_code
_entity_poly.pdbx_strand_id
1 'polypeptide(L)'
;MLTENELTKMCNEICNSVGYNFTIPVKINKRLTRTLGRVIATSYNGYLINKCLELSYQFLYSATLDAIMDVLKHECCHFLVTEMTHKHHGHDYMFKEVCARVGCTNDKATYNPEIQREEKEFKYTVKCTKCNKTVAMYMRAGKVIKNPDRYSCKLCGGDIIVIQNF
;
A
#
# COMPACT_ATOMS: atom_id res chain seq x y z
N MET A 1 6.47 -19.14 -9.58
CA MET A 1 6.48 -17.74 -9.06
C MET A 1 7.71 -17.05 -9.62
N LEU A 2 7.56 -15.82 -10.11
CA LEU A 2 8.67 -15.02 -10.65
C LEU A 2 9.69 -14.67 -9.55
N THR A 3 10.95 -14.60 -9.96
CA THR A 3 12.07 -14.15 -9.11
C THR A 3 12.23 -12.63 -9.14
N GLU A 4 12.92 -12.05 -8.17
CA GLU A 4 13.24 -10.61 -8.14
C GLU A 4 14.01 -10.16 -9.40
N ASN A 5 14.87 -11.02 -9.94
CA ASN A 5 15.61 -10.73 -11.18
C ASN A 5 14.70 -10.69 -12.41
N GLU A 6 13.75 -11.60 -12.53
CA GLU A 6 12.77 -11.60 -13.64
C GLU A 6 11.87 -10.37 -13.55
N LEU A 7 11.37 -10.04 -12.33
CA LEU A 7 10.59 -8.84 -12.11
C LEU A 7 11.38 -7.56 -12.42
N THR A 8 12.68 -7.52 -12.08
CA THR A 8 13.56 -6.40 -12.42
C THR A 8 13.73 -6.24 -13.94
N LYS A 9 13.86 -7.34 -14.68
CA LYS A 9 13.91 -7.29 -16.16
C LYS A 9 12.62 -6.72 -16.74
N MET A 10 11.47 -7.17 -16.24
CA MET A 10 10.16 -6.64 -16.67
C MET A 10 10.04 -5.14 -16.40
N CYS A 11 10.46 -4.68 -15.21
CA CYS A 11 10.48 -3.23 -14.89
C CYS A 11 11.41 -2.44 -15.82
N ASN A 12 12.58 -2.99 -16.18
CA ASN A 12 13.48 -2.38 -17.15
C ASN A 12 12.84 -2.25 -18.53
N GLU A 13 12.17 -3.30 -19.02
CA GLU A 13 11.47 -3.26 -20.30
C GLU A 13 10.37 -2.20 -20.32
N ILE A 14 9.58 -2.10 -19.25
CA ILE A 14 8.54 -1.09 -19.08
C ILE A 14 9.15 0.33 -19.11
N CYS A 15 10.18 0.59 -18.31
CA CYS A 15 10.77 1.92 -18.22
C CYS A 15 11.54 2.30 -19.50
N ASN A 16 12.23 1.34 -20.13
CA ASN A 16 12.94 1.57 -21.38
C ASN A 16 12.01 1.91 -22.55
N SER A 17 10.76 1.43 -22.55
CA SER A 17 9.76 1.78 -23.57
C SER A 17 9.45 3.27 -23.64
N VAL A 18 9.74 4.00 -22.56
CA VAL A 18 9.53 5.47 -22.43
C VAL A 18 10.87 6.24 -22.26
N GLY A 19 12.00 5.58 -22.53
CA GLY A 19 13.32 6.20 -22.55
C GLY A 19 14.01 6.35 -21.19
N TYR A 20 13.58 5.60 -20.18
CA TYR A 20 14.16 5.63 -18.82
C TYR A 20 14.75 4.26 -18.44
N ASN A 21 15.84 4.28 -17.68
CA ASN A 21 16.40 3.09 -17.07
C ASN A 21 15.79 2.86 -15.68
N PHE A 22 15.39 1.63 -15.37
CA PHE A 22 14.94 1.27 -14.04
C PHE A 22 16.17 0.93 -13.17
N THR A 23 16.43 1.75 -12.14
CA THR A 23 17.72 1.76 -11.41
C THR A 23 17.64 1.25 -9.98
N ILE A 24 16.44 0.89 -9.50
CA ILE A 24 16.22 0.45 -8.12
C ILE A 24 15.97 -1.06 -8.03
N PRO A 25 16.30 -1.70 -6.89
CA PRO A 25 16.02 -3.13 -6.73
C PRO A 25 14.52 -3.39 -6.61
N VAL A 26 14.06 -4.51 -7.20
CA VAL A 26 12.74 -5.09 -6.93
C VAL A 26 12.88 -6.08 -5.78
N LYS A 27 11.94 -6.06 -4.82
CA LYS A 27 11.92 -6.94 -3.65
C LYS A 27 10.56 -7.61 -3.49
N ILE A 28 10.58 -8.88 -3.13
CA ILE A 28 9.37 -9.64 -2.78
C ILE A 28 9.16 -9.54 -1.26
N ASN A 29 8.06 -8.89 -0.85
CA ASN A 29 7.79 -8.61 0.56
C ASN A 29 6.64 -9.48 1.11
N LYS A 30 6.98 -10.41 2.02
CA LYS A 30 6.01 -11.30 2.69
C LYS A 30 5.10 -10.57 3.70
N ARG A 31 5.47 -9.35 4.11
CA ARG A 31 4.69 -8.53 5.07
C ARG A 31 3.75 -7.55 4.38
N LEU A 32 3.84 -7.42 3.06
CA LEU A 32 2.98 -6.55 2.27
C LEU A 32 1.65 -7.26 2.01
N THR A 33 0.65 -6.98 2.86
CA THR A 33 -0.65 -7.68 2.86
C THR A 33 -1.83 -6.79 2.46
N ARG A 34 -1.63 -5.47 2.32
CA ARG A 34 -2.71 -4.51 2.00
C ARG A 34 -2.67 -3.99 0.58
N THR A 35 -1.49 -3.91 -0.01
CA THR A 35 -1.27 -3.45 -1.37
C THR A 35 -0.56 -4.54 -2.16
N LEU A 36 -0.75 -4.55 -3.48
CA LEU A 36 -0.13 -5.54 -4.37
C LEU A 36 1.33 -5.21 -4.63
N GLY A 37 1.64 -3.92 -4.73
CA GLY A 37 2.97 -3.36 -4.89
C GLY A 37 3.10 -2.00 -4.23
N ARG A 38 4.30 -1.47 -4.23
CA ARG A 38 4.61 -0.08 -3.88
C ARG A 38 6.02 0.31 -4.28
N VAL A 39 6.23 1.56 -4.67
CA VAL A 39 7.56 2.17 -4.74
C VAL A 39 7.86 2.87 -3.43
N ILE A 40 9.02 2.58 -2.87
CA ILE A 40 9.53 3.26 -1.66
C ILE A 40 10.49 4.33 -2.12
N ALA A 41 10.24 5.57 -1.71
CA ALA A 41 11.13 6.70 -1.90
C ALA A 41 11.54 7.31 -0.56
N THR A 42 12.66 8.00 -0.52
CA THR A 42 13.14 8.73 0.65
C THR A 42 13.40 10.18 0.28
N SER A 43 13.21 11.08 1.24
CA SER A 43 13.55 12.49 1.04
C SER A 43 15.03 12.71 1.38
N TYR A 44 15.74 13.39 0.48
CA TYR A 44 17.10 13.86 0.67
C TYR A 44 17.21 15.29 0.17
N ASN A 45 17.59 16.23 1.04
CA ASN A 45 17.67 17.67 0.73
C ASN A 45 16.42 18.26 0.05
N GLY A 46 15.23 17.79 0.45
CA GLY A 46 13.95 18.24 -0.13
C GLY A 46 13.52 17.55 -1.42
N TYR A 47 14.35 16.65 -1.97
CA TYR A 47 14.06 15.86 -3.16
C TYR A 47 13.69 14.44 -2.79
N LEU A 48 12.72 13.83 -3.49
CA LEU A 48 12.45 12.41 -3.37
C LEU A 48 13.38 11.59 -4.27
N ILE A 49 13.91 10.52 -3.71
CA ILE A 49 14.77 9.56 -4.40
C ILE A 49 14.18 8.17 -4.22
N ASN A 50 13.93 7.48 -5.32
CA ASN A 50 13.45 6.10 -5.31
C ASN A 50 14.48 5.16 -4.66
N LYS A 51 14.02 4.21 -3.85
CA LYS A 51 14.87 3.25 -3.11
C LYS A 51 14.68 1.81 -3.53
N CYS A 52 13.44 1.36 -3.62
CA CYS A 52 13.10 0.02 -4.10
C CYS A 52 11.64 -0.04 -4.52
N LEU A 53 11.33 -1.02 -5.36
CA LEU A 53 9.96 -1.44 -5.66
C LEU A 53 9.69 -2.72 -4.89
N GLU A 54 8.62 -2.75 -4.10
CA GLU A 54 8.21 -3.96 -3.37
C GLU A 54 6.92 -4.53 -3.96
N LEU A 55 6.87 -5.84 -4.13
CA LEU A 55 5.68 -6.59 -4.52
C LEU A 55 5.27 -7.55 -3.42
N SER A 56 3.97 -7.72 -3.24
CA SER A 56 3.41 -8.66 -2.27
C SER A 56 3.69 -10.11 -2.69
N TYR A 57 4.28 -10.89 -1.77
CA TYR A 57 4.48 -12.32 -1.96
C TYR A 57 3.15 -13.05 -2.22
N GLN A 58 2.10 -12.73 -1.44
CA GLN A 58 0.78 -13.36 -1.59
C GLN A 58 0.17 -13.09 -2.97
N PHE A 59 0.30 -11.86 -3.45
CA PHE A 59 -0.11 -11.49 -4.79
C PHE A 59 0.63 -12.29 -5.86
N LEU A 60 1.96 -12.30 -5.83
CA LEU A 60 2.77 -13.03 -6.79
C LEU A 60 2.54 -14.53 -6.80
N TYR A 61 2.10 -15.10 -5.67
CA TYR A 61 1.82 -16.53 -5.55
C TYR A 61 0.52 -16.94 -6.26
N SER A 62 -0.49 -16.07 -6.31
CA SER A 62 -1.83 -16.37 -6.82
C SER A 62 -2.18 -15.67 -8.14
N ALA A 63 -1.43 -14.62 -8.51
CA ALA A 63 -1.77 -13.81 -9.66
C ALA A 63 -1.36 -14.43 -11.00
N THR A 64 -2.12 -14.09 -12.05
CA THR A 64 -1.72 -14.36 -13.44
C THR A 64 -0.59 -13.43 -13.87
N LEU A 65 0.12 -13.80 -14.94
CA LEU A 65 1.19 -12.96 -15.48
C LEU A 65 0.69 -11.58 -15.92
N ASP A 66 -0.51 -11.52 -16.51
CA ASP A 66 -1.14 -10.26 -16.93
C ASP A 66 -1.42 -9.34 -15.75
N ALA A 67 -1.97 -9.89 -14.65
CA ALA A 67 -2.20 -9.13 -13.42
C ALA A 67 -0.88 -8.62 -12.79
N ILE A 68 0.17 -9.43 -12.84
CA ILE A 68 1.51 -9.01 -12.37
C ILE A 68 2.03 -7.87 -13.26
N MET A 69 1.90 -7.99 -14.58
CA MET A 69 2.31 -6.96 -15.53
C MET A 69 1.57 -5.63 -15.30
N ASP A 70 0.27 -5.67 -15.05
CA ASP A 70 -0.53 -4.46 -14.76
C ASP A 70 -0.06 -3.76 -13.48
N VAL A 71 0.23 -4.54 -12.42
CA VAL A 71 0.78 -3.97 -11.17
C VAL A 71 2.18 -3.41 -11.40
N LEU A 72 3.04 -4.12 -12.14
CA LEU A 72 4.39 -3.63 -12.45
C LEU A 72 4.35 -2.31 -13.24
N LYS A 73 3.48 -2.20 -14.26
CA LYS A 73 3.29 -0.95 -15.01
C LYS A 73 2.87 0.19 -14.08
N HIS A 74 1.91 -0.06 -13.19
CA HIS A 74 1.45 0.93 -12.21
C HIS A 74 2.59 1.41 -11.28
N GLU A 75 3.35 0.49 -10.72
CA GLU A 75 4.47 0.83 -9.83
C GLU A 75 5.64 1.50 -10.59
N CYS A 76 5.90 1.07 -11.83
CA CYS A 76 6.86 1.76 -12.71
C CYS A 76 6.42 3.20 -13.02
N CYS A 77 5.12 3.48 -13.13
CA CYS A 77 4.64 4.86 -13.28
C CYS A 77 4.97 5.72 -12.03
N HIS A 78 4.80 5.18 -10.80
CA HIS A 78 5.24 5.89 -9.59
C HIS A 78 6.75 6.13 -9.56
N PHE A 79 7.54 5.12 -9.96
CA PHE A 79 8.99 5.27 -10.11
C PHE A 79 9.34 6.40 -11.09
N LEU A 80 8.80 6.36 -12.30
CA LEU A 80 9.07 7.31 -13.37
C LEU A 80 8.69 8.74 -12.99
N VAL A 81 7.51 8.96 -12.41
CA VAL A 81 7.08 10.30 -11.99
C VAL A 81 8.02 10.86 -10.93
N THR A 82 8.48 10.03 -9.99
CA THR A 82 9.45 10.44 -8.98
C THR A 82 10.81 10.79 -9.62
N GLU A 83 11.30 9.98 -10.58
CA GLU A 83 12.54 10.28 -11.33
C GLU A 83 12.45 11.59 -12.10
N MET A 84 11.30 11.89 -12.72
CA MET A 84 11.10 13.10 -13.51
C MET A 84 10.97 14.37 -12.67
N THR A 85 10.35 14.26 -11.49
CA THR A 85 9.92 15.45 -10.74
C THR A 85 10.63 15.63 -9.39
N HIS A 86 11.20 14.55 -8.84
CA HIS A 86 11.75 14.48 -7.48
C HIS A 86 10.74 14.87 -6.39
N LYS A 87 9.43 14.73 -6.68
CA LYS A 87 8.32 15.06 -5.78
C LYS A 87 7.40 13.88 -5.58
N HIS A 88 6.63 13.92 -4.50
CA HIS A 88 5.58 12.95 -4.27
C HIS A 88 4.37 13.28 -5.18
N HIS A 89 4.00 12.31 -5.98
CA HIS A 89 2.78 12.30 -6.76
C HIS A 89 1.92 11.11 -6.34
N GLY A 90 0.63 11.36 -6.08
CA GLY A 90 -0.36 10.30 -5.98
C GLY A 90 -0.79 9.86 -7.39
N HIS A 91 -2.09 9.67 -7.60
CA HIS A 91 -2.66 9.39 -8.93
C HIS A 91 -3.18 10.68 -9.60
N ASP A 92 -2.36 11.73 -9.56
CA ASP A 92 -2.67 13.04 -10.13
C ASP A 92 -2.44 13.08 -11.65
N TYR A 93 -2.50 14.27 -12.23
CA TYR A 93 -2.34 14.47 -13.68
C TYR A 93 -0.99 13.95 -14.20
N MET A 94 0.11 14.23 -13.49
CA MET A 94 1.46 13.80 -13.90
C MET A 94 1.57 12.27 -13.92
N PHE A 95 1.03 11.61 -12.90
CA PHE A 95 0.98 10.15 -12.85
C PHE A 95 0.18 9.58 -14.04
N LYS A 96 -1.00 10.15 -14.32
CA LYS A 96 -1.87 9.69 -15.41
C LYS A 96 -1.22 9.88 -16.78
N GLU A 97 -0.48 10.95 -16.97
CA GLU A 97 0.27 11.19 -18.20
C GLU A 97 1.34 10.10 -18.41
N VAL A 98 2.07 9.74 -17.35
CA VAL A 98 3.05 8.66 -17.41
C VAL A 98 2.37 7.31 -17.65
N CYS A 99 1.23 7.04 -16.99
CA CYS A 99 0.43 5.85 -17.25
C CYS A 99 0.05 5.71 -18.74
N ALA A 100 -0.40 6.79 -19.36
CA ALA A 100 -0.75 6.80 -20.78
C ALA A 100 0.47 6.45 -21.68
N ARG A 101 1.65 6.97 -21.37
CA ARG A 101 2.90 6.69 -22.11
C ARG A 101 3.35 5.25 -21.96
N VAL A 102 3.26 4.67 -20.76
CA VAL A 102 3.65 3.29 -20.45
C VAL A 102 2.61 2.27 -20.94
N GLY A 103 1.41 2.71 -21.29
CA GLY A 103 0.29 1.81 -21.59
C GLY A 103 -0.24 1.13 -20.32
N CYS A 104 -0.24 1.83 -19.19
CA CYS A 104 -0.85 1.39 -17.95
C CYS A 104 -2.34 1.79 -17.98
N THR A 105 -3.23 0.79 -17.99
CA THR A 105 -4.69 1.03 -18.00
C THR A 105 -5.25 1.27 -16.59
N ASN A 106 -4.48 0.91 -15.57
CA ASN A 106 -4.88 1.04 -14.17
C ASN A 106 -4.24 2.28 -13.51
N ASP A 107 -4.95 3.40 -13.55
CA ASP A 107 -4.54 4.66 -12.95
C ASP A 107 -4.97 4.82 -11.48
N LYS A 108 -5.55 3.77 -10.88
CA LYS A 108 -6.00 3.74 -9.49
C LYS A 108 -5.19 2.75 -8.67
N ALA A 109 -5.08 2.98 -7.37
CA ALA A 109 -4.46 2.01 -6.47
C ALA A 109 -5.09 0.62 -6.62
N THR A 110 -4.32 -0.36 -7.03
CA THR A 110 -4.79 -1.73 -7.21
C THR A 110 -5.03 -2.38 -5.85
N TYR A 111 -6.28 -2.59 -5.56
CA TYR A 111 -6.74 -3.42 -4.47
C TYR A 111 -7.16 -4.77 -5.05
N ASN A 112 -6.57 -5.86 -4.58
CA ASN A 112 -7.02 -7.20 -4.96
C ASN A 112 -8.22 -7.60 -4.09
N PRO A 113 -9.45 -7.68 -4.64
CA PRO A 113 -10.62 -8.13 -3.89
C PRO A 113 -10.56 -9.62 -3.53
N GLU A 114 -9.72 -10.42 -4.21
CA GLU A 114 -9.58 -11.86 -3.99
C GLU A 114 -8.61 -12.22 -2.86
N ILE A 115 -7.81 -11.28 -2.36
CA ILE A 115 -7.14 -11.48 -1.07
C ILE A 115 -8.25 -11.44 -0.02
N GLN A 116 -8.87 -12.58 0.26
CA GLN A 116 -9.73 -12.73 1.40
C GLN A 116 -8.96 -12.21 2.60
N ARG A 117 -9.43 -11.08 3.14
CA ARG A 117 -8.94 -10.63 4.43
C ARG A 117 -9.28 -11.75 5.39
N GLU A 118 -8.29 -12.48 5.87
CA GLU A 118 -8.49 -13.19 7.12
C GLU A 118 -9.09 -12.17 8.06
N GLU A 119 -10.32 -12.41 8.52
CA GLU A 119 -10.94 -11.57 9.54
C GLU A 119 -9.99 -11.59 10.72
N LYS A 120 -9.21 -10.52 10.85
CA LYS A 120 -8.27 -10.43 11.97
C LYS A 120 -9.10 -10.32 13.21
N GLU A 121 -9.09 -11.35 14.02
CA GLU A 121 -9.62 -11.28 15.37
C GLU A 121 -8.86 -10.19 16.12
N PHE A 122 -9.54 -9.11 16.39
CA PHE A 122 -8.96 -8.01 17.14
C PHE A 122 -8.89 -8.36 18.62
N LYS A 123 -7.72 -8.18 19.23
CA LYS A 123 -7.53 -8.46 20.66
C LYS A 123 -8.40 -7.57 21.56
N TYR A 124 -8.67 -6.35 21.14
CA TYR A 124 -9.45 -5.39 21.91
C TYR A 124 -10.54 -4.78 21.04
N THR A 125 -11.76 -4.74 21.57
CA THR A 125 -12.91 -4.02 21.02
C THR A 125 -13.27 -2.87 21.96
N VAL A 126 -13.42 -1.67 21.41
CA VAL A 126 -13.85 -0.49 22.17
C VAL A 126 -15.30 -0.19 21.82
N LYS A 127 -16.17 -0.16 22.81
CA LYS A 127 -17.60 0.16 22.66
C LYS A 127 -17.99 1.41 23.45
N CYS A 128 -18.97 2.12 22.94
CA CYS A 128 -19.59 3.23 23.65
C CYS A 128 -20.65 2.72 24.62
N THR A 129 -20.64 3.19 25.87
CA THR A 129 -21.64 2.83 26.88
C THR A 129 -23.01 3.44 26.61
N LYS A 130 -23.06 4.63 25.95
CA LYS A 130 -24.30 5.35 25.68
C LYS A 130 -25.02 4.90 24.42
N CYS A 131 -24.31 4.76 23.28
CA CYS A 131 -24.92 4.39 21.99
C CYS A 131 -24.67 2.93 21.59
N ASN A 132 -23.98 2.15 22.40
CA ASN A 132 -23.62 0.74 22.24
C ASN A 132 -22.93 0.38 20.92
N LYS A 133 -22.41 1.38 20.17
CA LYS A 133 -21.68 1.16 18.92
C LYS A 133 -20.23 0.81 19.18
N THR A 134 -19.66 -0.05 18.33
CA THR A 134 -18.22 -0.28 18.28
C THR A 134 -17.55 0.98 17.75
N VAL A 135 -16.68 1.57 18.56
CA VAL A 135 -15.96 2.81 18.24
C VAL A 135 -14.65 2.53 17.53
N ALA A 136 -13.94 1.46 17.95
CA ALA A 136 -12.67 1.05 17.40
C ALA A 136 -12.33 -0.39 17.78
N MET A 137 -11.40 -0.99 17.03
CA MET A 137 -10.85 -2.32 17.31
C MET A 137 -9.32 -2.28 17.18
N TYR A 138 -8.59 -2.95 18.09
CA TYR A 138 -7.13 -2.89 18.17
C TYR A 138 -6.51 -4.28 18.37
N MET A 139 -5.33 -4.49 17.74
CA MET A 139 -4.50 -5.68 17.94
C MET A 139 -3.56 -5.55 19.15
N ARG A 140 -3.24 -4.33 19.56
CA ARG A 140 -2.28 -4.03 20.65
C ARG A 140 -2.87 -3.01 21.61
N ALA A 141 -2.47 -3.11 22.88
CA ALA A 141 -2.86 -2.17 23.91
C ALA A 141 -2.14 -0.81 23.72
N GLY A 142 -2.74 0.07 22.90
CA GLY A 142 -2.34 1.46 22.73
C GLY A 142 -2.88 2.39 23.85
N LYS A 143 -2.72 3.69 23.66
CA LYS A 143 -3.13 4.72 24.65
C LYS A 143 -4.61 4.64 25.03
N VAL A 144 -5.50 4.39 24.05
CA VAL A 144 -6.95 4.27 24.26
C VAL A 144 -7.29 3.08 25.15
N ILE A 145 -6.62 1.94 24.93
CA ILE A 145 -6.83 0.71 25.69
C ILE A 145 -6.33 0.85 27.13
N LYS A 146 -5.20 1.55 27.32
CA LYS A 146 -4.57 1.73 28.64
C LYS A 146 -5.25 2.80 29.51
N ASN A 147 -5.90 3.78 28.88
CA ASN A 147 -6.51 4.91 29.58
C ASN A 147 -7.86 5.27 28.92
N PRO A 148 -8.87 4.37 28.95
CA PRO A 148 -10.16 4.60 28.27
C PRO A 148 -10.89 5.85 28.81
N ASP A 149 -10.74 6.15 30.09
CA ASP A 149 -11.39 7.29 30.75
C ASP A 149 -11.00 8.66 30.15
N ARG A 150 -9.92 8.74 29.39
CA ARG A 150 -9.49 9.97 28.71
C ARG A 150 -10.12 10.16 27.33
N TYR A 151 -10.99 9.26 26.92
CA TYR A 151 -11.57 9.24 25.58
C TYR A 151 -13.09 9.10 25.65
N SER A 152 -13.77 9.70 24.68
CA SER A 152 -15.21 9.63 24.53
C SER A 152 -15.62 9.21 23.12
N CYS A 153 -16.82 8.75 22.96
CA CYS A 153 -17.41 8.40 21.68
C CYS A 153 -17.59 9.65 20.80
N LYS A 154 -16.95 9.69 19.65
CA LYS A 154 -17.06 10.81 18.70
C LYS A 154 -18.48 11.01 18.14
N LEU A 155 -19.34 9.98 18.21
CA LEU A 155 -20.70 10.06 17.67
C LEU A 155 -21.72 10.65 18.66
N CYS A 156 -21.54 10.40 19.97
CA CYS A 156 -22.55 10.78 20.96
C CYS A 156 -21.98 11.37 22.26
N GLY A 157 -20.67 11.52 22.36
CA GLY A 157 -20.00 12.06 23.56
C GLY A 157 -20.02 11.13 24.80
N GLY A 158 -20.57 9.89 24.67
CA GLY A 158 -20.63 8.96 25.79
C GLY A 158 -19.28 8.30 26.09
N ASP A 159 -19.15 7.75 27.30
CA ASP A 159 -17.95 7.06 27.75
C ASP A 159 -17.69 5.80 26.92
N ILE A 160 -16.45 5.36 26.89
CA ILE A 160 -16.05 4.14 26.19
C ILE A 160 -15.57 3.07 27.16
N ILE A 161 -15.85 1.82 26.81
CA ILE A 161 -15.35 0.64 27.52
C ILE A 161 -14.49 -0.19 26.57
N VAL A 162 -13.50 -0.87 27.13
CA VAL A 162 -12.59 -1.77 26.43
C VAL A 162 -12.96 -3.20 26.76
N ILE A 163 -13.18 -4.01 25.73
CA ILE A 163 -13.43 -5.45 25.84
C ILE A 163 -12.18 -6.15 25.28
N GLN A 164 -11.54 -6.98 26.09
CA GLN A 164 -10.50 -7.87 25.61
C GLN A 164 -11.16 -9.16 25.09
N ASN A 165 -10.91 -9.52 23.83
CA ASN A 165 -11.58 -10.65 23.19
C ASN A 165 -10.83 -11.99 23.43
N PHE A 166 -9.49 -11.93 23.62
CA PHE A 166 -8.63 -13.10 23.95
C PHE A 166 -7.31 -12.66 24.59
#